data_0810ad074172309fe76a3bc0a7092d72
#
_entry.id   0810ad074172309fe76a3bc0a7092d72
#
_cell.length_a   1.000
_cell.length_b   1.000
_cell.length_c   1.000
_cell.angle_alpha   90.00
_cell.angle_beta   90.00
_cell.angle_gamma   90.00
#
_symmetry.space_group_name_H-M   'P 1'
#
loop_
_entity.id
_entity.type
_entity.pdbx_description
1 polymer ?
#
loop_
_entity_poly.entity_id
_entity_poly.type
_entity_poly.pdbx_seq_one_letter_code
_entity_poly.pdbx_strand_id
1 'polypeptide(L)'
;MPHLYGVGLDIEVKRVATQLKMQIAKRGGIGMRALAIHLASCDPVGCKSFDAEEFEAALAGFNLFPSKVELQSFMKAFGCDGRISYEKFVNALREPMPARRAAIVDLSFEKIDKNNNKWLCVHELCAAYDISNNKDAIDGKLTKEQIVAEFLRGFSMNGEKVEKITRDMWQDYYTDVSMTIVKDDYFVAMIESIWGVVENASSTVSRQELEHLTKTIRHKLLDMSRG
;
A
#
# COMPACT_ATOMS: atom_id res chain seq x y z
N MET A 1 -8.06 -15.81 -0.78
CA MET A 1 -6.90 -15.86 0.17
C MET A 1 -7.45 -15.63 1.57
N PRO A 2 -7.14 -16.40 2.60
CA PRO A 2 -7.65 -16.15 3.95
C PRO A 2 -6.91 -14.95 4.53
N HIS A 3 -7.65 -13.86 4.77
CA HIS A 3 -7.20 -12.76 5.62
C HIS A 3 -7.13 -13.22 7.08
N LEU A 4 -6.36 -12.52 7.94
CA LEU A 4 -6.28 -12.77 9.39
C LEU A 4 -7.67 -12.89 10.07
N TYR A 5 -8.72 -12.37 9.44
CA TYR A 5 -10.11 -12.43 9.88
C TYR A 5 -10.89 -13.64 9.36
N GLY A 6 -10.29 -14.45 8.47
CA GLY A 6 -10.87 -15.70 7.95
C GLY A 6 -10.35 -16.92 8.72
N VAL A 7 -11.17 -17.45 9.59
CA VAL A 7 -11.15 -18.81 10.18
C VAL A 7 -9.77 -19.46 10.40
N GLY A 8 -9.35 -19.61 11.67
CA GLY A 8 -8.38 -20.64 12.07
C GLY A 8 -6.99 -20.15 12.53
N LEU A 9 -6.67 -18.85 12.50
CA LEU A 9 -5.40 -18.39 13.10
C LEU A 9 -5.51 -18.34 14.62
N ASP A 10 -4.51 -18.87 15.29
CA ASP A 10 -4.34 -18.84 16.75
C ASP A 10 -4.47 -17.39 17.28
N ILE A 11 -5.08 -17.23 18.44
CA ILE A 11 -5.28 -15.92 19.12
C ILE A 11 -3.92 -15.22 19.29
N GLU A 12 -2.87 -16.00 19.57
CA GLU A 12 -1.51 -15.47 19.72
C GLU A 12 -0.98 -14.87 18.41
N VAL A 13 -1.15 -15.56 17.28
CA VAL A 13 -0.75 -15.03 15.96
C VAL A 13 -1.48 -13.74 15.63
N LYS A 14 -2.77 -13.65 15.93
CA LYS A 14 -3.56 -12.43 15.73
C LYS A 14 -3.05 -11.27 16.59
N ARG A 15 -2.75 -11.55 17.86
CA ARG A 15 -2.21 -10.54 18.79
C ARG A 15 -0.89 -9.96 18.29
N VAL A 16 0.05 -10.83 17.94
CA VAL A 16 1.38 -10.44 17.47
C VAL A 16 1.28 -9.71 16.13
N ALA A 17 0.48 -10.20 15.20
CA ALA A 17 0.23 -9.53 13.93
C ALA A 17 -0.35 -8.11 14.13
N THR A 18 -1.26 -7.94 15.10
CA THR A 18 -1.79 -6.61 15.44
C THR A 18 -0.71 -5.67 15.97
N GLN A 19 0.19 -6.15 16.82
CA GLN A 19 1.32 -5.36 17.32
C GLN A 19 2.26 -4.94 16.19
N LEU A 20 2.60 -5.85 15.27
CA LEU A 20 3.41 -5.54 14.09
C LEU A 20 2.73 -4.51 13.19
N LYS A 21 1.43 -4.65 12.93
CA LYS A 21 0.65 -3.67 12.18
C LYS A 21 0.75 -2.27 12.80
N MET A 22 0.63 -2.16 14.12
CA MET A 22 0.76 -0.88 14.83
C MET A 22 2.17 -0.28 14.68
N GLN A 23 3.23 -1.09 14.70
CA GLN A 23 4.60 -0.63 14.46
C GLN A 23 4.80 -0.17 13.03
N ILE A 24 4.24 -0.90 12.06
CA ILE A 24 4.31 -0.57 10.63
C ILE A 24 3.50 0.69 10.33
N ALA A 25 2.30 0.84 10.92
CA ALA A 25 1.45 2.01 10.73
C ALA A 25 2.10 3.32 11.21
N LYS A 26 2.95 3.27 12.25
CA LYS A 26 3.73 4.44 12.69
C LYS A 26 4.69 4.98 11.64
N ARG A 27 5.02 4.19 10.61
CA ARG A 27 5.91 4.58 9.51
C ARG A 27 5.17 5.26 8.35
N GLY A 28 3.85 5.40 8.45
CA GLY A 28 3.01 6.09 7.47
C GLY A 28 2.38 5.20 6.39
N GLY A 29 1.75 5.82 5.41
CA GLY A 29 0.78 5.25 4.48
C GLY A 29 1.21 4.08 3.62
N ILE A 30 2.50 3.87 3.44
CA ILE A 30 3.03 2.73 2.66
C ILE A 30 3.91 1.81 3.51
N GLY A 31 3.82 1.89 4.84
CA GLY A 31 4.62 1.06 5.73
C GLY A 31 4.49 -0.44 5.43
N MET A 32 3.28 -0.94 5.11
CA MET A 32 3.05 -2.33 4.72
C MET A 32 3.72 -2.65 3.37
N ARG A 33 3.61 -1.74 2.40
CA ARG A 33 4.24 -1.88 1.10
C ARG A 33 5.76 -1.81 1.21
N ALA A 34 6.29 -0.89 2.02
CA ALA A 34 7.71 -0.80 2.30
C ALA A 34 8.25 -2.10 2.93
N LEU A 35 7.49 -2.72 3.84
CA LEU A 35 7.83 -4.05 4.37
C LEU A 35 7.87 -5.10 3.25
N ALA A 36 6.87 -5.15 2.38
CA ALA A 36 6.82 -6.10 1.28
C ALA A 36 8.01 -5.94 0.32
N ILE A 37 8.35 -4.70 -0.05
CA ILE A 37 9.51 -4.37 -0.88
C ILE A 37 10.81 -4.76 -0.19
N HIS A 38 10.95 -4.46 1.11
CA HIS A 38 12.13 -4.82 1.88
C HIS A 38 12.32 -6.34 1.94
N LEU A 39 11.27 -7.10 2.26
CA LEU A 39 11.35 -8.56 2.28
C LEU A 39 11.71 -9.13 0.90
N ALA A 40 11.15 -8.59 -0.17
CA ALA A 40 11.52 -8.99 -1.53
C ALA A 40 12.99 -8.67 -1.85
N SER A 41 13.53 -7.55 -1.37
CA SER A 41 14.95 -7.20 -1.54
C SER A 41 15.90 -8.11 -0.76
N CYS A 42 15.43 -8.75 0.32
CA CYS A 42 16.19 -9.75 1.08
C CYS A 42 16.18 -11.14 0.42
N ASP A 43 15.45 -11.33 -0.68
CA ASP A 43 15.36 -12.59 -1.44
C ASP A 43 15.94 -12.44 -2.87
N PRO A 44 17.27 -12.38 -3.00
CA PRO A 44 17.91 -12.14 -4.30
C PRO A 44 17.71 -13.29 -5.30
N VAL A 45 17.37 -14.48 -4.81
CA VAL A 45 17.12 -15.67 -5.63
C VAL A 45 15.68 -15.75 -6.12
N GLY A 46 14.75 -15.04 -5.46
CA GLY A 46 13.34 -15.02 -5.82
C GLY A 46 12.56 -16.27 -5.38
N CYS A 47 13.01 -16.94 -4.30
CA CYS A 47 12.34 -18.12 -3.74
C CYS A 47 10.99 -17.80 -3.09
N LYS A 48 10.72 -16.53 -2.80
CA LYS A 48 9.52 -16.00 -2.12
C LYS A 48 9.30 -16.60 -0.73
N SER A 49 10.36 -17.11 -0.12
CA SER A 49 10.32 -17.74 1.19
C SER A 49 11.65 -17.63 1.92
N PHE A 50 11.58 -17.61 3.24
CA PHE A 50 12.72 -17.57 4.16
C PHE A 50 12.67 -18.75 5.12
N ASP A 51 13.83 -19.23 5.59
CA ASP A 51 13.89 -20.00 6.82
C ASP A 51 13.73 -19.08 8.06
N ALA A 52 13.77 -19.64 9.26
CA ALA A 52 13.52 -18.87 10.48
C ALA A 52 14.59 -17.80 10.73
N GLU A 53 15.85 -18.10 10.45
CA GLU A 53 16.97 -17.18 10.66
C GLU A 53 16.98 -16.07 9.61
N GLU A 54 16.77 -16.43 8.34
CA GLU A 54 16.61 -15.47 7.23
C GLU A 54 15.44 -14.52 7.48
N PHE A 55 14.31 -15.05 7.99
CA PHE A 55 13.12 -14.25 8.25
C PHE A 55 13.32 -13.30 9.44
N GLU A 56 13.93 -13.77 10.53
CA GLU A 56 14.30 -12.93 11.68
C GLU A 56 15.23 -11.78 11.24
N ALA A 57 16.27 -12.09 10.46
CA ALA A 57 17.21 -11.11 9.94
C ALA A 57 16.53 -10.09 9.01
N ALA A 58 15.65 -10.54 8.12
CA ALA A 58 14.89 -9.66 7.23
C ALA A 58 13.95 -8.73 8.01
N LEU A 59 13.24 -9.22 9.02
CA LEU A 59 12.41 -8.40 9.89
C LEU A 59 13.25 -7.40 10.71
N ALA A 60 14.39 -7.83 11.23
CA ALA A 60 15.32 -6.96 11.96
C ALA A 60 15.85 -5.82 11.07
N GLY A 61 16.17 -6.09 9.80
CA GLY A 61 16.54 -5.10 8.80
C GLY A 61 15.44 -4.03 8.57
N PHE A 62 14.20 -4.40 8.81
CA PHE A 62 13.07 -3.47 8.80
C PHE A 62 12.76 -2.89 10.20
N ASN A 63 13.66 -3.05 11.20
CA ASN A 63 13.47 -2.69 12.61
C ASN A 63 12.19 -3.28 13.23
N LEU A 64 11.89 -4.52 12.92
CA LEU A 64 10.87 -5.34 13.56
C LEU A 64 11.58 -6.47 14.30
N PHE A 65 11.32 -6.61 15.58
CA PHE A 65 12.02 -7.54 16.47
C PHE A 65 11.02 -8.44 17.19
N PRO A 66 10.44 -9.45 16.50
CA PRO A 66 9.58 -10.42 17.16
C PRO A 66 10.41 -11.27 18.14
N SER A 67 9.82 -11.66 19.25
CA SER A 67 10.40 -12.66 20.15
C SER A 67 10.49 -14.03 19.45
N LYS A 68 11.31 -14.95 19.99
CA LYS A 68 11.43 -16.32 19.44
C LYS A 68 10.08 -17.05 19.41
N VAL A 69 9.22 -16.83 20.40
CA VAL A 69 7.88 -17.43 20.45
C VAL A 69 6.99 -16.88 19.34
N GLU A 70 7.04 -15.57 19.11
CA GLU A 70 6.29 -14.91 18.04
C GLU A 70 6.78 -15.37 16.66
N LEU A 71 8.09 -15.46 16.47
CA LEU A 71 8.67 -15.98 15.23
C LEU A 71 8.21 -17.41 14.94
N GLN A 72 8.26 -18.29 15.94
CA GLN A 72 7.76 -19.65 15.82
C GLN A 72 6.26 -19.71 15.48
N SER A 73 5.45 -18.81 16.05
CA SER A 73 4.04 -18.71 15.76
C SER A 73 3.79 -18.30 14.30
N PHE A 74 4.58 -17.39 13.75
CA PHE A 74 4.53 -17.02 12.34
C PHE A 74 4.98 -18.17 11.43
N MET A 75 6.09 -18.83 11.77
CA MET A 75 6.56 -20.00 11.02
C MET A 75 5.51 -21.11 10.97
N LYS A 76 4.80 -21.35 12.07
CA LYS A 76 3.70 -22.32 12.12
C LYS A 76 2.49 -21.89 11.29
N ALA A 77 2.12 -20.61 11.33
CA ALA A 77 0.91 -20.09 10.68
C ALA A 77 1.05 -19.91 9.17
N PHE A 78 2.23 -19.47 8.72
CA PHE A 78 2.48 -19.07 7.33
C PHE A 78 3.55 -19.89 6.63
N GLY A 79 4.21 -20.80 7.37
CA GLY A 79 5.27 -21.64 6.86
C GLY A 79 4.79 -22.97 6.29
N CYS A 80 5.65 -23.55 5.47
CA CYS A 80 5.56 -24.91 4.97
C CYS A 80 6.98 -25.45 4.84
N ASP A 81 7.22 -26.69 5.28
CA ASP A 81 8.52 -27.36 5.19
C ASP A 81 9.71 -26.57 5.79
N GLY A 82 9.46 -25.90 6.93
CA GLY A 82 10.47 -25.10 7.62
C GLY A 82 10.76 -23.72 7.02
N ARG A 83 10.06 -23.32 5.95
CA ARG A 83 10.18 -22.02 5.32
C ARG A 83 8.87 -21.24 5.37
N ILE A 84 8.95 -19.93 5.59
CA ILE A 84 7.80 -19.02 5.61
C ILE A 84 7.69 -18.26 4.29
N SER A 85 6.50 -18.26 3.67
CA SER A 85 6.23 -17.39 2.54
C SER A 85 5.99 -15.96 3.03
N TYR A 86 6.89 -15.05 2.69
CA TYR A 86 6.74 -13.64 3.08
C TYR A 86 5.57 -12.96 2.36
N GLU A 87 5.19 -13.40 1.16
CA GLU A 87 3.98 -12.90 0.48
C GLU A 87 2.72 -13.25 1.28
N LYS A 88 2.61 -14.53 1.74
CA LYS A 88 1.48 -14.96 2.58
C LYS A 88 1.47 -14.20 3.91
N PHE A 89 2.63 -13.99 4.51
CA PHE A 89 2.78 -13.23 5.75
C PHE A 89 2.31 -11.78 5.58
N VAL A 90 2.82 -11.05 4.58
CA VAL A 90 2.41 -9.66 4.32
C VAL A 90 0.92 -9.57 4.00
N ASN A 91 0.40 -10.47 3.16
CA ASN A 91 -1.02 -10.49 2.81
C ASN A 91 -1.92 -10.78 4.02
N ALA A 92 -1.46 -11.62 4.94
CA ALA A 92 -2.20 -11.86 6.18
C ALA A 92 -2.19 -10.67 7.15
N LEU A 93 -1.17 -9.83 7.10
CA LEU A 93 -1.14 -8.57 7.85
C LEU A 93 -2.05 -7.49 7.25
N ARG A 94 -2.36 -7.54 5.96
CA ARG A 94 -3.24 -6.57 5.30
C ARG A 94 -4.67 -6.72 5.78
N GLU A 95 -5.30 -5.59 6.09
CA GLU A 95 -6.74 -5.55 6.35
C GLU A 95 -7.49 -5.35 5.05
N PRO A 96 -8.63 -6.03 4.85
CA PRO A 96 -9.44 -5.77 3.67
C PRO A 96 -9.90 -4.32 3.69
N MET A 97 -9.80 -3.65 2.55
CA MET A 97 -10.27 -2.29 2.40
C MET A 97 -11.80 -2.25 2.61
N PRO A 98 -12.31 -1.30 3.42
CA PRO A 98 -13.77 -1.11 3.56
C PRO A 98 -14.47 -0.97 2.21
N ALA A 99 -15.66 -1.53 2.07
CA ALA A 99 -16.39 -1.59 0.80
C ALA A 99 -16.57 -0.21 0.13
N ARG A 100 -16.84 0.83 0.92
CA ARG A 100 -16.95 2.22 0.43
C ARG A 100 -15.64 2.70 -0.18
N ARG A 101 -14.49 2.40 0.45
CA ARG A 101 -13.18 2.78 -0.06
C ARG A 101 -12.81 1.98 -1.30
N ALA A 102 -13.12 0.69 -1.32
CA ALA A 102 -12.91 -0.16 -2.49
C ALA A 102 -13.70 0.35 -3.70
N ALA A 103 -14.95 0.76 -3.51
CA ALA A 103 -15.80 1.28 -4.57
C ALA A 103 -15.23 2.56 -5.21
N ILE A 104 -14.75 3.53 -4.42
CA ILE A 104 -14.17 4.76 -4.99
C ILE A 104 -12.83 4.51 -5.67
N VAL A 105 -12.04 3.54 -5.20
CA VAL A 105 -10.80 3.10 -5.83
C VAL A 105 -11.09 2.43 -7.17
N ASP A 106 -12.09 1.55 -7.24
CA ASP A 106 -12.53 0.95 -8.50
C ASP A 106 -13.04 1.99 -9.50
N LEU A 107 -13.86 2.93 -9.03
CA LEU A 107 -14.35 4.04 -9.84
C LEU A 107 -13.20 4.88 -10.42
N SER A 108 -12.14 5.12 -9.64
CA SER A 108 -10.96 5.83 -10.11
C SER A 108 -10.22 5.07 -11.20
N PHE A 109 -10.06 3.76 -11.07
CA PHE A 109 -9.47 2.91 -12.09
C PHE A 109 -10.27 2.96 -13.40
N GLU A 110 -11.59 2.77 -13.32
CA GLU A 110 -12.49 2.81 -14.49
C GLU A 110 -12.48 4.15 -15.22
N LYS A 111 -12.38 5.25 -14.47
CA LYS A 111 -12.27 6.59 -15.07
C LYS A 111 -10.97 6.79 -15.83
N ILE A 112 -9.87 6.22 -15.36
CA ILE A 112 -8.55 6.35 -15.99
C ILE A 112 -8.42 5.41 -17.19
N ASP A 113 -8.91 4.16 -17.10
CA ASP A 113 -8.93 3.13 -18.15
C ASP A 113 -9.97 3.46 -19.23
N LYS A 114 -9.71 4.53 -20.01
CA LYS A 114 -10.64 5.01 -21.03
C LYS A 114 -10.82 4.05 -22.19
N ASN A 115 -9.80 3.26 -22.50
CA ASN A 115 -9.82 2.29 -23.59
C ASN A 115 -10.34 0.91 -23.17
N ASN A 116 -10.63 0.73 -21.85
CA ASN A 116 -11.21 -0.48 -21.25
C ASN A 116 -10.36 -1.75 -21.47
N ASN A 117 -9.03 -1.57 -21.50
CA ASN A 117 -8.07 -2.68 -21.71
C ASN A 117 -7.71 -3.42 -20.42
N LYS A 118 -8.27 -2.97 -19.25
CA LYS A 118 -8.10 -3.55 -17.90
C LYS A 118 -6.71 -3.35 -17.28
N TRP A 119 -5.94 -2.42 -17.80
CA TRP A 119 -4.68 -1.96 -17.20
C TRP A 119 -4.46 -0.48 -17.51
N LEU A 120 -3.67 0.19 -16.68
CA LEU A 120 -3.32 1.61 -16.83
C LEU A 120 -1.88 1.74 -17.29
N CYS A 121 -1.64 2.61 -18.25
CA CYS A 121 -0.30 2.99 -18.69
C CYS A 121 0.11 4.36 -18.11
N VAL A 122 1.39 4.67 -18.22
CA VAL A 122 1.96 5.96 -17.78
C VAL A 122 1.23 7.14 -18.40
N HIS A 123 0.89 7.05 -19.69
CA HIS A 123 0.20 8.15 -20.41
C HIS A 123 -1.20 8.42 -19.87
N GLU A 124 -1.98 7.38 -19.59
CA GLU A 124 -3.32 7.50 -19.00
C GLU A 124 -3.25 8.10 -17.60
N LEU A 125 -2.29 7.64 -16.78
CA LEU A 125 -2.04 8.19 -15.45
C LEU A 125 -1.63 9.66 -15.51
N CYS A 126 -0.68 10.03 -16.40
CA CYS A 126 -0.29 11.42 -16.60
C CYS A 126 -1.48 12.29 -17.03
N ALA A 127 -2.36 11.77 -17.88
CA ALA A 127 -3.55 12.51 -18.31
C ALA A 127 -4.54 12.76 -17.16
N ALA A 128 -4.72 11.75 -16.28
CA ALA A 128 -5.73 11.78 -15.22
C ALA A 128 -5.25 12.41 -13.91
N TYR A 129 -3.93 12.33 -13.62
CA TYR A 129 -3.38 12.75 -12.34
C TYR A 129 -3.43 14.27 -12.17
N ASP A 130 -4.16 14.75 -11.16
CA ASP A 130 -4.20 16.17 -10.82
C ASP A 130 -3.03 16.56 -9.91
N ILE A 131 -2.16 17.43 -10.40
CA ILE A 131 -0.99 17.98 -9.68
C ILE A 131 -1.24 19.36 -9.08
N SER A 132 -2.42 19.94 -9.24
CA SER A 132 -2.71 21.32 -8.83
C SER A 132 -2.43 21.60 -7.36
N ASN A 133 -2.53 20.58 -6.51
CA ASN A 133 -2.24 20.63 -5.08
C ASN A 133 -0.90 19.97 -4.71
N ASN A 134 -0.07 19.60 -5.67
CA ASN A 134 1.24 19.01 -5.40
C ASN A 134 2.26 20.12 -5.16
N LYS A 135 2.88 20.12 -3.97
CA LYS A 135 3.82 21.19 -3.57
C LYS A 135 5.03 21.29 -4.50
N ASP A 136 5.61 20.15 -4.90
CA ASP A 136 6.79 20.15 -5.76
C ASP A 136 6.47 20.61 -7.18
N ALA A 137 5.23 20.40 -7.64
CA ALA A 137 4.74 20.99 -8.88
C ALA A 137 4.50 22.49 -8.74
N ILE A 138 3.87 22.94 -7.63
CA ILE A 138 3.62 24.36 -7.34
C ILE A 138 4.95 25.12 -7.20
N ASP A 139 5.92 24.54 -6.52
CA ASP A 139 7.27 25.11 -6.33
C ASP A 139 8.14 25.00 -7.61
N GLY A 140 7.64 24.36 -8.67
CA GLY A 140 8.38 24.16 -9.93
C GLY A 140 9.58 23.20 -9.83
N LYS A 141 9.64 22.37 -8.77
CA LYS A 141 10.73 21.41 -8.54
C LYS A 141 10.62 20.16 -9.40
N LEU A 142 9.40 19.69 -9.62
CA LEU A 142 9.11 18.48 -10.38
C LEU A 142 8.06 18.73 -11.47
N THR A 143 8.26 18.13 -12.64
CA THR A 143 7.25 18.09 -13.68
C THR A 143 6.17 17.05 -13.36
N LYS A 144 5.03 17.14 -14.05
CA LYS A 144 3.95 16.15 -13.91
C LYS A 144 4.42 14.73 -14.18
N GLU A 145 5.22 14.55 -15.21
CA GLU A 145 5.78 13.26 -15.62
C GLU A 145 6.70 12.70 -14.54
N GLN A 146 7.50 13.55 -13.89
CA GLN A 146 8.37 13.14 -12.79
C GLN A 146 7.57 12.70 -11.57
N ILE A 147 6.51 13.45 -11.22
CA ILE A 147 5.60 13.12 -10.11
C ILE A 147 4.88 11.79 -10.38
N VAL A 148 4.40 11.57 -11.60
CA VAL A 148 3.76 10.31 -11.98
C VAL A 148 4.77 9.16 -12.00
N ALA A 149 6.01 9.40 -12.43
CA ALA A 149 7.06 8.39 -12.40
C ALA A 149 7.41 7.97 -10.95
N GLU A 150 7.41 8.92 -10.00
CA GLU A 150 7.58 8.61 -8.57
C GLU A 150 6.39 7.81 -8.03
N PHE A 151 5.17 8.19 -8.39
CA PHE A 151 3.98 7.44 -8.03
C PHE A 151 4.03 5.98 -8.55
N LEU A 152 4.50 5.79 -9.79
CA LEU A 152 4.65 4.47 -10.41
C LEU A 152 5.69 3.59 -9.70
N ARG A 153 6.74 4.16 -9.14
CA ARG A 153 7.69 3.40 -8.31
C ARG A 153 7.01 2.72 -7.13
N GLY A 154 5.95 3.33 -6.58
CA GLY A 154 5.14 2.71 -5.55
C GLY A 154 4.49 1.39 -5.95
N PHE A 155 4.38 1.04 -7.23
CA PHE A 155 3.85 -0.24 -7.73
C PHE A 155 4.94 -1.27 -8.01
N SER A 156 6.21 -0.87 -8.06
CA SER A 156 7.32 -1.80 -8.20
C SER A 156 7.59 -2.53 -6.89
N MET A 157 7.74 -3.84 -6.96
CA MET A 157 8.16 -4.66 -5.80
C MET A 157 9.68 -4.88 -5.78
N ASN A 158 10.32 -4.87 -6.95
CA ASN A 158 11.74 -5.23 -7.11
C ASN A 158 12.58 -4.11 -7.73
N GLY A 159 12.08 -2.86 -7.72
CA GLY A 159 12.75 -1.73 -8.38
C GLY A 159 12.66 -1.77 -9.92
N GLU A 160 11.94 -2.74 -10.49
CA GLU A 160 11.69 -2.81 -11.92
C GLU A 160 10.75 -1.71 -12.39
N LYS A 161 10.92 -1.27 -13.63
CA LYS A 161 10.03 -0.28 -14.24
C LYS A 161 8.65 -0.89 -14.46
N VAL A 162 7.65 -0.34 -13.79
CA VAL A 162 6.25 -0.73 -13.99
C VAL A 162 5.70 0.01 -15.21
N GLU A 163 5.39 -0.74 -16.27
CA GLU A 163 4.82 -0.18 -17.50
C GLU A 163 3.29 -0.27 -17.54
N LYS A 164 2.73 -1.23 -16.81
CA LYS A 164 1.30 -1.52 -16.76
C LYS A 164 0.86 -1.74 -15.32
N ILE A 165 -0.21 -1.09 -14.92
CA ILE A 165 -0.84 -1.28 -13.62
C ILE A 165 -2.19 -1.97 -13.83
N THR A 166 -2.32 -3.20 -13.35
CA THR A 166 -3.58 -3.93 -13.37
C THR A 166 -4.52 -3.42 -12.27
N ARG A 167 -5.82 -3.77 -12.38
CA ARG A 167 -6.80 -3.45 -11.34
C ARG A 167 -6.39 -4.03 -9.96
N ASP A 168 -5.86 -5.24 -9.93
CA ASP A 168 -5.40 -5.87 -8.68
C ASP A 168 -4.24 -5.10 -8.04
N MET A 169 -3.25 -4.69 -8.84
CA MET A 169 -2.14 -3.84 -8.37
C MET A 169 -2.65 -2.51 -7.82
N TRP A 170 -3.66 -1.92 -8.47
CA TRP A 170 -4.29 -0.67 -8.05
C TRP A 170 -5.00 -0.83 -6.71
N GLN A 171 -5.81 -1.86 -6.57
CA GLN A 171 -6.50 -2.22 -5.34
C GLN A 171 -5.52 -2.50 -4.19
N ASP A 172 -4.47 -3.28 -4.44
CA ASP A 172 -3.44 -3.59 -3.45
C ASP A 172 -2.73 -2.33 -2.96
N TYR A 173 -2.35 -1.44 -3.87
CA TYR A 173 -1.72 -0.16 -3.51
C TYR A 173 -2.62 0.68 -2.59
N TYR A 174 -3.88 0.85 -2.97
CA TYR A 174 -4.80 1.64 -2.17
C TYR A 174 -5.29 0.93 -0.90
N THR A 175 -5.20 -0.39 -0.84
CA THR A 175 -5.40 -1.15 0.41
C THR A 175 -4.33 -0.76 1.42
N ASP A 176 -3.06 -0.73 1.02
CA ASP A 176 -1.96 -0.31 1.89
C ASP A 176 -2.11 1.16 2.33
N VAL A 177 -2.49 2.06 1.44
CA VAL A 177 -2.79 3.47 1.76
C VAL A 177 -3.98 3.58 2.73
N SER A 178 -5.04 2.80 2.50
CA SER A 178 -6.26 2.78 3.30
C SER A 178 -6.00 2.47 4.77
N MET A 179 -5.04 1.58 5.06
CA MET A 179 -4.69 1.19 6.44
C MET A 179 -4.19 2.35 7.31
N THR A 180 -3.76 3.45 6.71
CA THR A 180 -3.16 4.59 7.41
C THR A 180 -4.11 5.76 7.59
N ILE A 181 -5.27 5.69 6.97
CA ILE A 181 -6.28 6.73 7.01
C ILE A 181 -7.45 6.25 7.87
N VAL A 182 -7.66 6.92 8.99
CA VAL A 182 -8.67 6.50 9.98
C VAL A 182 -10.10 6.70 9.46
N LYS A 183 -10.40 7.84 8.82
CA LYS A 183 -11.76 8.20 8.40
C LYS A 183 -12.00 7.90 6.92
N ASP A 184 -13.11 7.22 6.62
CA ASP A 184 -13.50 6.92 5.23
C ASP A 184 -13.67 8.17 4.38
N ASP A 185 -14.31 9.22 4.95
CA ASP A 185 -14.51 10.48 4.23
C ASP A 185 -13.19 11.10 3.77
N TYR A 186 -12.13 10.99 4.57
CA TYR A 186 -10.82 11.50 4.20
C TYR A 186 -10.17 10.69 3.08
N PHE A 187 -10.34 9.37 3.13
CA PHE A 187 -9.84 8.49 2.08
C PHE A 187 -10.56 8.75 0.76
N VAL A 188 -11.89 8.80 0.79
CA VAL A 188 -12.73 9.08 -0.39
C VAL A 188 -12.34 10.40 -1.02
N ALA A 189 -12.29 11.43 -0.22
CA ALA A 189 -11.97 12.77 -0.68
C ALA A 189 -10.54 12.91 -1.24
N MET A 190 -9.58 12.16 -0.73
CA MET A 190 -8.24 12.05 -1.30
C MET A 190 -8.31 11.47 -2.72
N ILE A 191 -9.00 10.34 -2.91
CA ILE A 191 -9.18 9.70 -4.22
C ILE A 191 -9.89 10.63 -5.19
N GLU A 192 -10.97 11.29 -4.75
CA GLU A 192 -11.71 12.28 -5.55
C GLU A 192 -10.81 13.41 -6.03
N SER A 193 -10.00 13.97 -5.13
CA SER A 193 -9.10 15.07 -5.44
C SER A 193 -7.98 14.69 -6.41
N ILE A 194 -7.43 13.47 -6.28
CA ILE A 194 -6.31 13.03 -7.12
C ILE A 194 -6.78 12.67 -8.53
N TRP A 195 -7.90 11.94 -8.62
CA TRP A 195 -8.35 11.31 -9.86
C TRP A 195 -9.57 11.99 -10.47
N GLY A 196 -10.11 13.03 -9.80
CA GLY A 196 -11.26 13.78 -10.27
C GLY A 196 -12.54 12.95 -10.35
N VAL A 197 -12.65 11.82 -9.63
CA VAL A 197 -13.88 11.05 -9.46
C VAL A 197 -14.76 11.72 -8.41
N VAL A 198 -16.03 11.35 -8.36
CA VAL A 198 -16.97 11.85 -7.35
C VAL A 198 -17.76 10.65 -6.85
N GLU A 199 -17.79 10.47 -5.52
CA GLU A 199 -18.66 9.48 -4.91
C GLU A 199 -20.13 9.90 -5.10
N ASN A 200 -20.98 8.98 -5.51
CA ASN A 200 -22.41 9.24 -5.72
C ASN A 200 -23.23 9.48 -4.44
N ALA A 201 -22.58 9.50 -3.28
CA ALA A 201 -23.20 9.81 -1.99
C ALA A 201 -22.62 11.10 -1.42
N SER A 202 -23.46 12.01 -0.95
CA SER A 202 -23.11 13.32 -0.39
C SER A 202 -22.02 13.23 0.67
N SER A 203 -20.80 13.64 0.34
CA SER A 203 -19.74 13.78 1.32
C SER A 203 -19.90 15.07 2.13
N THR A 204 -19.87 14.98 3.46
CA THR A 204 -20.07 16.11 4.38
C THR A 204 -18.76 16.79 4.82
N VAL A 205 -17.65 16.51 4.15
CA VAL A 205 -16.33 17.06 4.51
C VAL A 205 -16.10 18.40 3.84
N SER A 206 -15.70 19.41 4.60
CA SER A 206 -15.43 20.73 4.07
C SER A 206 -14.20 20.75 3.14
N ARG A 207 -14.27 21.58 2.08
CA ARG A 207 -13.19 21.70 1.08
C ARG A 207 -11.83 22.08 1.69
N GLN A 208 -11.82 22.84 2.80
CA GLN A 208 -10.59 23.27 3.47
C GLN A 208 -9.91 22.12 4.26
N GLU A 209 -10.68 21.26 4.91
CA GLU A 209 -10.16 20.06 5.57
C GLU A 209 -9.59 19.08 4.56
N LEU A 210 -10.24 18.96 3.39
CA LEU A 210 -9.79 18.19 2.24
C LEU A 210 -8.44 18.64 1.70
N GLU A 211 -8.27 19.94 1.47
CA GLU A 211 -7.02 20.51 0.96
C GLU A 211 -5.85 20.28 1.93
N HIS A 212 -6.08 20.45 3.23
CA HIS A 212 -5.05 20.24 4.24
C HIS A 212 -4.62 18.75 4.30
N LEU A 213 -5.57 17.83 4.25
CA LEU A 213 -5.31 16.40 4.34
C LEU A 213 -4.65 15.85 3.07
N THR A 214 -5.14 16.28 1.92
CA THR A 214 -4.56 15.89 0.62
C THR A 214 -3.09 16.34 0.53
N LYS A 215 -2.76 17.54 1.02
CA LYS A 215 -1.37 18.02 1.14
C LYS A 215 -0.54 17.13 2.07
N THR A 216 -1.06 16.75 3.22
CA THR A 216 -0.33 15.96 4.23
C THR A 216 -0.07 14.54 3.75
N ILE A 217 -1.06 13.89 3.12
CA ILE A 217 -0.95 12.50 2.64
C ILE A 217 -0.06 12.43 1.40
N ARG A 218 -0.23 13.35 0.44
CA ARG A 218 0.65 13.42 -0.74
C ARG A 218 2.10 13.66 -0.36
N HIS A 219 2.35 14.53 0.61
CA HIS A 219 3.72 14.78 1.09
C HIS A 219 4.33 13.52 1.71
N LYS A 220 3.57 12.80 2.53
CA LYS A 220 4.01 11.52 3.10
C LYS A 220 4.24 10.43 2.06
N LEU A 221 3.39 10.33 1.03
CA LEU A 221 3.56 9.35 -0.04
C LEU A 221 4.80 9.63 -0.90
N LEU A 222 5.14 10.91 -1.12
CA LEU A 222 6.33 11.32 -1.87
C LEU A 222 7.62 11.22 -1.06
N ASP A 223 7.60 11.59 0.22
CA ASP A 223 8.77 11.49 1.10
C ASP A 223 9.22 10.03 1.27
N MET A 224 8.29 9.09 1.20
CA MET A 224 8.56 7.66 1.36
C MET A 224 9.05 6.98 0.09
N SER A 225 8.93 7.62 -1.08
CA SER A 225 9.54 7.15 -2.34
C SER A 225 11.02 7.56 -2.47
N ARG A 226 11.49 8.44 -1.58
CA ARG A 226 12.85 9.02 -1.60
C ARG A 226 13.80 8.42 -0.55
N GLY A 227 13.33 7.57 0.34
CA GLY A 227 14.10 6.82 1.36
C GLY A 227 14.22 5.35 1.01
#